data_879ffe7d7af6d58f898282a35b47fec2
#
_entry.id   879ffe7d7af6d58f898282a35b47fec2
#
_cell.length_a   1.000
_cell.length_b   1.000
_cell.length_c   1.000
_cell.angle_alpha   90.00
_cell.angle_beta   90.00
_cell.angle_gamma   90.00
#
_symmetry.space_group_name_H-M   'P 1'
#
loop_
_entity.id
_entity.type
_entity.pdbx_description
1 polymer ?
#
loop_
_entity_poly.entity_id
_entity_poly.type
_entity_poly.pdbx_seq_one_letter_code
_entity_poly.pdbx_strand_id
1 'polypeptide(L)'
;MTVESDLFGRLRAALDGDAAIDLFRGAIHRDSITGNEANVVAYLADAMRKLGLSDVTTADFLPGRPNVWGERKGAGGGKRLLFIGHTDVVHVDGWRENWAGTEREDPFGAAIVDGAIWGRGAGDLKAGITSSLAAMALLDAAGIQLAGDVSFAFIGDEESGQPGTGVSAGIKDYVARMEAGEVERPDFVIYVEPTQLAVYPAQIGFFITDITITGRSAYFGVPELGKDALRASHAAMSALWKHSEVISARAEHALVGRSFLLITGLSGGGYIAVPEKCELSLIRKLLPGESLDQAAAEIEAAVRGAIDDPDIAVDFSYPAGRDHALGGTAAEIDAGSPEVAMLSQAIGSALSGRGTIQGAPFWSESPFFVNRLGIPAVYCAPGDIRNCHTYNEHVEIEEFLAGVIGFAAFMARFCGTVD
;
A
#
# COMPACT_ATOMS: atom_id res chain seq x y z
N MET A 1 -20.06 -33.57 -10.75
CA MET A 1 -19.18 -32.39 -10.76
C MET A 1 -19.99 -31.26 -10.13
N THR A 2 -19.43 -30.61 -9.11
CA THR A 2 -20.11 -29.46 -8.49
C THR A 2 -20.00 -28.25 -9.43
N VAL A 3 -20.93 -27.31 -9.39
CA VAL A 3 -20.90 -26.05 -10.17
C VAL A 3 -19.54 -25.34 -10.02
N GLU A 4 -18.90 -25.51 -8.87
CA GLU A 4 -17.60 -24.95 -8.54
C GLU A 4 -16.43 -25.59 -9.31
N SER A 5 -16.43 -26.92 -9.49
CA SER A 5 -15.41 -27.60 -10.28
C SER A 5 -15.51 -27.26 -11.78
N ASP A 6 -16.68 -26.88 -12.25
CA ASP A 6 -16.91 -26.44 -13.63
C ASP A 6 -16.33 -25.05 -13.90
N LEU A 7 -16.51 -24.08 -13.00
CA LEU A 7 -15.97 -22.72 -13.15
C LEU A 7 -14.44 -22.72 -13.28
N PHE A 8 -13.73 -23.34 -12.33
CA PHE A 8 -12.26 -23.37 -12.37
C PHE A 8 -11.72 -24.18 -13.56
N GLY A 9 -12.44 -25.24 -13.99
CA GLY A 9 -12.11 -25.98 -15.21
C GLY A 9 -12.20 -25.10 -16.46
N ARG A 10 -13.25 -24.33 -16.61
CA ARG A 10 -13.44 -23.38 -17.71
C ARG A 10 -12.36 -22.28 -17.69
N LEU A 11 -12.12 -21.65 -16.54
CA LEU A 11 -11.11 -20.61 -16.41
C LEU A 11 -9.71 -21.12 -16.75
N ARG A 12 -9.30 -22.27 -16.22
CA ARG A 12 -7.99 -22.87 -16.55
C ARG A 12 -7.85 -23.20 -18.04
N ALA A 13 -8.92 -23.71 -18.68
CA ALA A 13 -8.92 -24.04 -20.10
C ALA A 13 -8.86 -22.81 -21.01
N ALA A 14 -9.40 -21.69 -20.58
CA ALA A 14 -9.45 -20.43 -21.33
C ALA A 14 -8.27 -19.49 -21.08
N LEU A 15 -7.40 -19.80 -20.09
CA LEU A 15 -6.28 -18.94 -19.70
C LEU A 15 -5.24 -18.86 -20.82
N ASP A 16 -5.02 -17.65 -21.34
CA ASP A 16 -3.85 -17.31 -22.15
C ASP A 16 -2.76 -16.73 -21.23
N GLY A 17 -1.89 -17.62 -20.72
CA GLY A 17 -0.83 -17.24 -19.80
C GLY A 17 0.21 -16.32 -20.43
N ASP A 18 0.51 -16.51 -21.71
CA ASP A 18 1.52 -15.68 -22.41
C ASP A 18 0.99 -14.26 -22.56
N ALA A 19 -0.27 -14.07 -22.96
CA ALA A 19 -0.89 -12.76 -23.06
C ALA A 19 -0.94 -12.03 -21.69
N ALA A 20 -1.24 -12.76 -20.62
CA ALA A 20 -1.23 -12.20 -19.27
C ALA A 20 0.18 -11.78 -18.82
N ILE A 21 1.19 -12.59 -19.09
CA ILE A 21 2.61 -12.30 -18.81
C ILE A 21 3.06 -11.09 -19.62
N ASP A 22 2.70 -11.00 -20.91
CA ASP A 22 3.06 -9.87 -21.77
C ASP A 22 2.44 -8.55 -21.29
N LEU A 23 1.19 -8.58 -20.80
CA LEU A 23 0.55 -7.43 -20.16
C LEU A 23 1.34 -6.98 -18.92
N PHE A 24 1.74 -7.91 -18.08
CA PHE A 24 2.52 -7.63 -16.86
C PHE A 24 3.90 -7.07 -17.18
N ARG A 25 4.65 -7.73 -18.04
CA ARG A 25 5.97 -7.25 -18.48
C ARG A 25 5.88 -5.87 -19.16
N GLY A 26 4.83 -5.66 -19.94
CA GLY A 26 4.55 -4.39 -20.56
C GLY A 26 4.35 -3.25 -19.57
N ALA A 27 3.75 -3.51 -18.40
CA ALA A 27 3.64 -2.53 -17.34
C ALA A 27 5.00 -2.26 -16.65
N ILE A 28 5.81 -3.29 -16.40
CA ILE A 28 7.15 -3.13 -15.81
C ILE A 28 8.05 -2.28 -16.70
N HIS A 29 8.03 -2.49 -18.03
CA HIS A 29 8.81 -1.72 -19.00
C HIS A 29 8.52 -0.21 -19.01
N ARG A 30 7.47 0.25 -18.33
CA ARG A 30 7.15 1.67 -18.15
C ARG A 30 7.68 2.11 -16.81
N ASP A 31 8.80 2.83 -16.84
CA ASP A 31 9.31 3.54 -15.67
C ASP A 31 8.20 4.45 -15.11
N SER A 32 7.91 4.27 -13.84
CA SER A 32 6.89 5.04 -13.13
C SER A 32 7.35 5.39 -11.71
N ILE A 33 8.63 5.68 -11.54
CA ILE A 33 9.13 6.23 -10.26
C ILE A 33 8.25 7.43 -9.90
N THR A 34 7.88 7.52 -8.62
CA THR A 34 6.94 8.53 -8.11
C THR A 34 7.21 9.92 -8.71
N GLY A 35 6.21 10.48 -9.38
CA GLY A 35 6.33 11.70 -10.18
C GLY A 35 6.42 11.48 -11.69
N ASN A 36 6.57 10.23 -12.17
CA ASN A 36 6.71 9.87 -13.59
C ASN A 36 5.67 8.82 -14.04
N GLU A 37 4.44 8.90 -13.54
CA GLU A 37 3.42 7.86 -13.75
C GLU A 37 2.78 7.89 -15.15
N ALA A 38 2.89 8.99 -15.89
CA ALA A 38 2.15 9.22 -17.14
C ALA A 38 2.31 8.09 -18.18
N ASN A 39 3.51 7.51 -18.33
CA ASN A 39 3.77 6.46 -19.31
C ASN A 39 3.07 5.13 -18.97
N VAL A 40 3.09 4.72 -17.70
CA VAL A 40 2.40 3.50 -17.28
C VAL A 40 0.88 3.70 -17.30
N VAL A 41 0.41 4.90 -16.93
CA VAL A 41 -1.02 5.25 -17.00
C VAL A 41 -1.54 5.20 -18.44
N ALA A 42 -0.80 5.74 -19.41
CA ALA A 42 -1.16 5.65 -20.83
C ALA A 42 -1.24 4.18 -21.29
N TYR A 43 -0.27 3.36 -20.91
CA TYR A 43 -0.27 1.92 -21.20
C TYR A 43 -1.48 1.20 -20.63
N LEU A 44 -1.81 1.46 -19.36
CA LEU A 44 -2.95 0.85 -18.68
C LEU A 44 -4.28 1.31 -19.30
N ALA A 45 -4.40 2.61 -19.65
CA ALA A 45 -5.57 3.12 -20.35
C ALA A 45 -5.79 2.41 -21.70
N ASP A 46 -4.73 2.17 -22.45
CA ASP A 46 -4.81 1.45 -23.72
C ASP A 46 -5.17 -0.04 -23.50
N ALA A 47 -4.62 -0.68 -22.48
CA ALA A 47 -4.99 -2.05 -22.12
C ALA A 47 -6.47 -2.14 -21.72
N MET A 48 -6.97 -1.23 -20.91
CA MET A 48 -8.38 -1.15 -20.50
C MET A 48 -9.31 -0.97 -21.70
N ARG A 49 -8.96 -0.08 -22.66
CA ARG A 49 -9.74 0.09 -23.91
C ARG A 49 -9.76 -1.16 -24.77
N LYS A 50 -8.62 -1.84 -24.91
CA LYS A 50 -8.51 -3.12 -25.67
C LYS A 50 -9.35 -4.22 -25.03
N LEU A 51 -9.48 -4.22 -23.70
CA LEU A 51 -10.38 -5.11 -22.96
C LEU A 51 -11.85 -4.70 -23.07
N GLY A 52 -12.19 -3.64 -23.81
CA GLY A 52 -13.57 -3.18 -23.98
C GLY A 52 -14.19 -2.58 -22.72
N LEU A 53 -13.38 -2.03 -21.82
CA LEU A 53 -13.92 -1.25 -20.72
C LEU A 53 -14.53 0.06 -21.24
N SER A 54 -15.66 0.44 -20.67
CA SER A 54 -16.31 1.73 -20.94
C SER A 54 -15.72 2.82 -20.05
N ASP A 55 -15.92 4.07 -20.47
CA ASP A 55 -15.60 5.29 -19.70
C ASP A 55 -14.16 5.36 -19.21
N VAL A 56 -13.22 4.79 -20.00
CA VAL A 56 -11.80 4.83 -19.67
C VAL A 56 -11.32 6.28 -19.69
N THR A 57 -11.15 6.82 -18.49
CA THR A 57 -10.81 8.22 -18.22
C THR A 57 -9.41 8.31 -17.64
N THR A 58 -8.65 9.29 -18.08
CA THR A 58 -7.40 9.72 -17.45
C THR A 58 -7.55 11.17 -16.99
N ALA A 59 -7.17 11.46 -15.76
CA ALA A 59 -7.23 12.83 -15.24
C ALA A 59 -6.07 13.11 -14.30
N ASP A 60 -5.45 14.27 -14.48
CA ASP A 60 -4.35 14.70 -13.64
C ASP A 60 -4.85 15.02 -12.22
N PHE A 61 -4.28 14.36 -11.21
CA PHE A 61 -4.45 14.73 -9.81
C PHE A 61 -3.46 15.83 -9.39
N LEU A 62 -2.32 15.89 -10.07
CA LEU A 62 -1.33 16.96 -10.06
C LEU A 62 -0.84 17.18 -11.51
N PRO A 63 -0.32 18.37 -11.86
CA PRO A 63 0.12 18.66 -13.23
C PRO A 63 1.05 17.60 -13.81
N GLY A 64 0.63 16.91 -14.88
CA GLY A 64 1.36 15.85 -15.55
C GLY A 64 1.41 14.51 -14.83
N ARG A 65 0.69 14.35 -13.72
CA ARG A 65 0.57 13.11 -12.95
C ARG A 65 -0.87 12.62 -12.99
N PRO A 66 -1.23 11.72 -13.90
CA PRO A 66 -2.59 11.28 -14.07
C PRO A 66 -2.93 10.03 -13.25
N ASN A 67 -4.21 9.94 -12.83
CA ASN A 67 -4.89 8.69 -12.52
C ASN A 67 -5.52 8.12 -13.80
N VAL A 68 -5.87 6.83 -13.80
CA VAL A 68 -6.70 6.21 -14.83
C VAL A 68 -7.77 5.31 -14.18
N TRP A 69 -8.99 5.37 -14.70
CA TRP A 69 -10.06 4.46 -14.31
C TRP A 69 -10.99 4.13 -15.46
N GLY A 70 -11.74 3.05 -15.33
CA GLY A 70 -12.74 2.59 -16.28
C GLY A 70 -13.52 1.41 -15.73
N GLU A 71 -14.59 1.02 -16.42
CA GLU A 71 -15.45 -0.05 -15.91
C GLU A 71 -15.89 -1.01 -17.01
N ARG A 72 -16.17 -2.25 -16.62
CA ARG A 72 -16.92 -3.21 -17.39
C ARG A 72 -18.33 -3.29 -16.83
N LYS A 73 -19.31 -2.85 -17.60
CA LYS A 73 -20.71 -3.01 -17.25
C LYS A 73 -21.14 -4.47 -17.36
N GLY A 74 -21.83 -4.96 -16.35
CA GLY A 74 -22.51 -6.24 -16.38
C GLY A 74 -23.87 -6.16 -17.07
N ALA A 75 -24.58 -7.28 -17.10
CA ALA A 75 -25.92 -7.35 -17.66
C ALA A 75 -27.00 -6.69 -16.78
N GLY A 76 -26.66 -6.36 -15.54
CA GLY A 76 -27.53 -5.75 -14.54
C GLY A 76 -27.96 -6.69 -13.42
N GLY A 77 -28.23 -6.14 -12.24
CA GLY A 77 -28.74 -6.86 -11.07
C GLY A 77 -27.70 -7.51 -10.17
N GLY A 78 -26.40 -7.42 -10.48
CA GLY A 78 -25.31 -7.91 -9.65
C GLY A 78 -24.66 -6.79 -8.81
N LYS A 79 -23.73 -7.19 -7.93
CA LYS A 79 -22.91 -6.27 -7.12
C LYS A 79 -21.82 -5.61 -7.97
N ARG A 80 -21.33 -4.44 -7.50
CA ARG A 80 -20.22 -3.71 -8.10
C ARG A 80 -18.91 -3.96 -7.35
N LEU A 81 -17.88 -4.38 -8.07
CA LEU A 81 -16.54 -4.62 -7.56
C LEU A 81 -15.56 -3.56 -8.08
N LEU A 82 -14.66 -3.06 -7.23
CA LEU A 82 -13.55 -2.21 -7.63
C LEU A 82 -12.22 -2.93 -7.35
N PHE A 83 -11.38 -3.01 -8.39
CA PHE A 83 -9.94 -3.24 -8.24
C PHE A 83 -9.22 -1.89 -8.30
N ILE A 84 -8.37 -1.64 -7.31
CA ILE A 84 -7.61 -0.40 -7.23
C ILE A 84 -6.19 -0.67 -6.78
N GLY A 85 -5.25 0.17 -7.22
CA GLY A 85 -3.85 0.12 -6.82
C GLY A 85 -3.08 1.32 -7.35
N HIS A 86 -1.87 1.50 -6.84
CA HIS A 86 -1.03 2.63 -7.26
C HIS A 86 -0.17 2.31 -8.49
N THR A 87 0.17 3.33 -9.24
CA THR A 87 0.94 3.23 -10.49
C THR A 87 2.40 3.59 -10.31
N ASP A 88 2.72 4.35 -9.29
CA ASP A 88 4.06 4.77 -8.96
C ASP A 88 4.85 3.65 -8.28
N VAL A 89 6.17 3.78 -8.32
CA VAL A 89 7.12 2.86 -7.71
C VAL A 89 8.25 3.65 -7.07
N VAL A 90 8.92 3.09 -6.06
CA VAL A 90 10.09 3.70 -5.44
C VAL A 90 11.29 3.73 -6.40
N HIS A 91 12.34 4.48 -6.02
CA HIS A 91 13.59 4.59 -6.79
C HIS A 91 14.30 3.24 -7.01
N VAL A 92 15.29 3.26 -7.90
CA VAL A 92 16.04 2.07 -8.34
C VAL A 92 17.53 2.13 -7.95
N ASP A 93 17.88 2.95 -6.96
CA ASP A 93 19.25 3.13 -6.51
C ASP A 93 19.85 1.79 -6.06
N GLY A 94 21.07 1.51 -6.52
CA GLY A 94 21.76 0.27 -6.23
C GLY A 94 21.31 -0.95 -7.03
N TRP A 95 20.24 -0.85 -7.85
CA TRP A 95 19.74 -2.00 -8.62
C TRP A 95 20.76 -2.47 -9.66
N ARG A 96 21.22 -1.56 -10.54
CA ARG A 96 22.16 -1.87 -11.64
C ARG A 96 23.50 -2.37 -11.12
N GLU A 97 24.00 -1.79 -10.04
CA GLU A 97 25.25 -2.20 -9.41
C GLU A 97 25.16 -3.61 -8.84
N ASN A 98 24.00 -3.96 -8.25
CA ASN A 98 23.79 -5.28 -7.68
C ASN A 98 23.65 -6.37 -8.74
N TRP A 99 23.04 -6.07 -9.88
CA TRP A 99 22.74 -7.03 -10.94
C TRP A 99 23.60 -6.86 -12.21
N ALA A 100 24.71 -6.10 -12.13
CA ALA A 100 25.58 -5.81 -13.27
C ALA A 100 26.00 -7.08 -14.04
N GLY A 101 25.84 -7.05 -15.37
CA GLY A 101 26.20 -8.15 -16.26
C GLY A 101 25.25 -9.36 -16.22
N THR A 102 24.09 -9.24 -15.56
CA THR A 102 23.06 -10.30 -15.54
C THR A 102 21.82 -9.87 -16.34
N GLU A 103 20.91 -10.80 -16.61
CA GLU A 103 19.62 -10.53 -17.25
C GLU A 103 18.72 -9.58 -16.42
N ARG A 104 19.03 -9.39 -15.13
CA ARG A 104 18.29 -8.55 -14.16
C ARG A 104 18.84 -7.13 -14.07
N GLU A 105 19.88 -6.77 -14.81
CA GLU A 105 20.58 -5.48 -14.70
C GLU A 105 19.66 -4.28 -14.93
N ASP A 106 18.71 -4.40 -15.88
CA ASP A 106 17.72 -3.35 -16.09
C ASP A 106 16.53 -3.48 -15.10
N PRO A 107 16.33 -2.53 -14.17
CA PRO A 107 15.22 -2.57 -13.22
C PRO A 107 13.84 -2.55 -13.89
N PHE A 108 13.74 -2.08 -15.12
CA PHE A 108 12.52 -2.07 -15.92
C PHE A 108 12.55 -3.06 -17.10
N GLY A 109 13.54 -3.94 -17.12
CA GLY A 109 13.73 -4.93 -18.18
C GLY A 109 12.74 -6.09 -18.15
N ALA A 110 11.97 -6.26 -17.07
CA ALA A 110 10.99 -7.34 -16.90
C ALA A 110 11.57 -8.72 -17.25
N ALA A 111 12.79 -9.02 -16.79
CA ALA A 111 13.48 -10.27 -17.09
C ALA A 111 12.72 -11.46 -16.50
N ILE A 112 12.66 -12.56 -17.26
CA ILE A 112 12.15 -13.84 -16.75
C ILE A 112 13.34 -14.71 -16.37
N VAL A 113 13.53 -14.94 -15.08
CA VAL A 113 14.64 -15.76 -14.54
C VAL A 113 14.07 -16.69 -13.49
N ASP A 114 14.42 -17.96 -13.59
CA ASP A 114 14.02 -19.03 -12.65
C ASP A 114 12.51 -19.12 -12.39
N GLY A 115 11.66 -18.83 -13.39
CA GLY A 115 10.21 -18.90 -13.27
C GLY A 115 9.55 -17.67 -12.65
N ALA A 116 10.32 -16.61 -12.41
CA ALA A 116 9.85 -15.35 -11.87
C ALA A 116 10.08 -14.17 -12.85
N ILE A 117 9.24 -13.14 -12.77
CA ILE A 117 9.39 -11.88 -13.50
C ILE A 117 10.00 -10.85 -12.56
N TRP A 118 11.19 -10.36 -12.94
CA TRP A 118 12.00 -9.45 -12.15
C TRP A 118 11.89 -8.01 -12.65
N GLY A 119 11.78 -7.08 -11.72
CA GLY A 119 11.80 -5.66 -12.03
C GLY A 119 11.23 -4.80 -10.92
N ARG A 120 11.58 -3.51 -10.92
CA ARG A 120 11.00 -2.52 -10.02
C ARG A 120 9.50 -2.36 -10.31
N GLY A 121 8.68 -2.44 -9.27
CA GLY A 121 7.23 -2.43 -9.39
C GLY A 121 6.64 -3.78 -9.80
N ALA A 122 7.45 -4.84 -9.92
CA ALA A 122 6.91 -6.17 -10.22
C ALA A 122 5.96 -6.63 -9.11
N GLY A 123 6.41 -6.64 -7.87
CA GLY A 123 5.59 -6.94 -6.69
C GLY A 123 4.69 -5.78 -6.33
N ASP A 124 5.26 -4.60 -6.27
CA ASP A 124 4.66 -3.38 -5.73
C ASP A 124 4.48 -2.32 -6.81
N LEU A 125 3.28 -2.35 -7.51
CA LEU A 125 2.24 -3.40 -7.43
C LEU A 125 1.68 -3.75 -8.82
N LYS A 126 2.55 -3.70 -9.87
CA LYS A 126 2.13 -3.94 -11.28
C LYS A 126 1.60 -5.36 -11.53
N ALA A 127 2.04 -6.36 -10.74
CA ALA A 127 1.46 -7.70 -10.80
C ALA A 127 -0.02 -7.69 -10.37
N GLY A 128 -0.36 -6.97 -9.32
CA GLY A 128 -1.73 -6.83 -8.86
C GLY A 128 -2.62 -6.14 -9.88
N ILE A 129 -2.16 -5.01 -10.43
CA ILE A 129 -2.84 -4.27 -11.50
C ILE A 129 -3.11 -5.17 -12.70
N THR A 130 -2.07 -5.80 -13.22
CA THR A 130 -2.18 -6.55 -14.47
C THR A 130 -2.89 -7.89 -14.31
N SER A 131 -2.78 -8.55 -13.15
CA SER A 131 -3.56 -9.77 -12.87
C SER A 131 -5.06 -9.47 -12.77
N SER A 132 -5.47 -8.32 -12.22
CA SER A 132 -6.87 -7.91 -12.18
C SER A 132 -7.45 -7.64 -13.57
N LEU A 133 -6.70 -6.97 -14.45
CA LEU A 133 -7.09 -6.74 -15.85
C LEU A 133 -7.10 -8.05 -16.66
N ALA A 134 -6.08 -8.90 -16.50
CA ALA A 134 -6.02 -10.20 -17.16
C ALA A 134 -7.16 -11.14 -16.71
N ALA A 135 -7.63 -11.01 -15.47
CA ALA A 135 -8.80 -11.74 -14.98
C ALA A 135 -10.09 -11.37 -15.74
N MET A 136 -10.24 -10.10 -16.13
CA MET A 136 -11.36 -9.67 -16.97
C MET A 136 -11.27 -10.27 -18.38
N ALA A 137 -10.06 -10.26 -18.98
CA ALA A 137 -9.82 -10.93 -20.27
C ALA A 137 -10.13 -12.43 -20.20
N LEU A 138 -9.76 -13.07 -19.09
CA LEU A 138 -10.01 -14.50 -18.87
C LEU A 138 -11.52 -14.82 -18.81
N LEU A 139 -12.32 -13.97 -18.16
CA LEU A 139 -13.79 -14.14 -18.16
C LEU A 139 -14.37 -14.05 -19.57
N ASP A 140 -13.92 -13.08 -20.37
CA ASP A 140 -14.34 -12.95 -21.77
C ASP A 140 -13.96 -14.21 -22.58
N ALA A 141 -12.71 -14.69 -22.46
CA ALA A 141 -12.24 -15.90 -23.15
C ALA A 141 -12.98 -17.16 -22.71
N ALA A 142 -13.38 -17.25 -21.44
CA ALA A 142 -14.18 -18.33 -20.90
C ALA A 142 -15.67 -18.22 -21.26
N GLY A 143 -16.11 -17.16 -21.93
CA GLY A 143 -17.52 -16.90 -22.28
C GLY A 143 -18.39 -16.69 -21.04
N ILE A 144 -17.86 -16.08 -19.98
CA ILE A 144 -18.58 -15.81 -18.73
C ILE A 144 -18.98 -14.34 -18.71
N GLN A 145 -20.27 -14.08 -18.79
CA GLN A 145 -20.85 -12.74 -18.69
C GLN A 145 -21.24 -12.45 -17.24
N LEU A 146 -20.78 -11.32 -16.71
CA LEU A 146 -21.13 -10.88 -15.35
C LEU A 146 -22.52 -10.21 -15.32
N ALA A 147 -23.21 -10.37 -14.20
CA ALA A 147 -24.44 -9.63 -13.91
C ALA A 147 -24.12 -8.23 -13.35
N GLY A 148 -23.19 -8.14 -12.42
CA GLY A 148 -22.73 -6.88 -11.83
C GLY A 148 -21.53 -6.25 -12.55
N ASP A 149 -21.19 -5.04 -12.14
CA ASP A 149 -20.14 -4.23 -12.76
C ASP A 149 -18.77 -4.49 -12.11
N VAL A 150 -17.70 -4.37 -12.89
CA VAL A 150 -16.33 -4.38 -12.39
C VAL A 150 -15.64 -3.09 -12.82
N SER A 151 -15.17 -2.32 -11.84
CA SER A 151 -14.42 -1.10 -12.05
C SER A 151 -12.94 -1.33 -11.74
N PHE A 152 -12.09 -0.60 -12.44
CA PHE A 152 -10.64 -0.59 -12.23
C PHE A 152 -10.21 0.86 -12.08
N ALA A 153 -9.39 1.16 -11.08
CA ALA A 153 -8.81 2.48 -10.86
C ALA A 153 -7.33 2.34 -10.50
N PHE A 154 -6.45 2.99 -11.26
CA PHE A 154 -5.03 2.98 -10.98
C PHE A 154 -4.56 4.41 -10.78
N ILE A 155 -4.01 4.67 -9.61
CA ILE A 155 -3.78 6.00 -9.05
C ILE A 155 -2.30 6.21 -8.80
N GLY A 156 -1.87 7.46 -8.61
CA GLY A 156 -0.47 7.77 -8.31
C GLY A 156 -0.28 8.37 -6.93
N ASP A 157 0.99 8.54 -6.53
CA ASP A 157 1.42 9.22 -5.31
C ASP A 157 1.17 8.46 -4.00
N GLU A 158 1.15 7.12 -4.06
CA GLU A 158 1.16 6.28 -2.86
C GLU A 158 2.57 6.21 -2.27
N GLU A 159 3.57 5.99 -3.14
CA GLU A 159 4.97 5.79 -2.79
C GLU A 159 5.71 7.11 -2.53
N SER A 160 6.56 7.11 -1.54
CA SER A 160 7.37 8.28 -1.17
C SER A 160 8.79 8.15 -1.73
N GLY A 161 9.04 8.75 -2.90
CA GLY A 161 10.35 8.73 -3.54
C GLY A 161 11.10 10.07 -3.51
N GLN A 162 10.37 11.18 -3.36
CA GLN A 162 10.91 12.54 -3.37
C GLN A 162 10.23 13.39 -2.28
N PRO A 163 10.90 14.43 -1.75
CA PRO A 163 10.25 15.36 -0.84
C PRO A 163 8.94 15.94 -1.41
N GLY A 164 7.84 15.81 -0.67
CA GLY A 164 6.52 16.30 -1.09
C GLY A 164 5.72 15.32 -1.97
N THR A 165 6.20 14.10 -2.17
CA THR A 165 5.46 13.00 -2.79
C THR A 165 5.05 11.94 -1.75
N GLY A 166 4.23 10.98 -2.18
CA GLY A 166 3.72 9.93 -1.31
C GLY A 166 2.79 10.46 -0.24
N VAL A 167 1.98 11.46 -0.60
CA VAL A 167 0.98 12.06 0.28
C VAL A 167 -0.44 11.62 -0.09
N SER A 168 -0.55 10.53 -0.87
CA SER A 168 -1.83 9.95 -1.33
C SER A 168 -2.67 10.95 -2.15
N ALA A 169 -2.03 11.74 -2.99
CA ALA A 169 -2.73 12.77 -3.78
C ALA A 169 -3.67 12.15 -4.82
N GLY A 170 -3.24 11.03 -5.44
CA GLY A 170 -4.05 10.32 -6.44
C GLY A 170 -5.34 9.75 -5.87
N ILE A 171 -5.28 9.02 -4.75
CA ILE A 171 -6.49 8.47 -4.12
C ILE A 171 -7.40 9.57 -3.56
N LYS A 172 -6.83 10.66 -3.04
CA LYS A 172 -7.61 11.81 -2.56
C LYS A 172 -8.46 12.41 -3.68
N ASP A 173 -7.90 12.57 -4.89
CA ASP A 173 -8.63 13.02 -6.07
C ASP A 173 -9.72 12.01 -6.46
N TYR A 174 -9.37 10.72 -6.56
CA TYR A 174 -10.32 9.67 -6.97
C TYR A 174 -11.50 9.55 -5.99
N VAL A 175 -11.24 9.56 -4.69
CA VAL A 175 -12.28 9.51 -3.66
C VAL A 175 -13.15 10.77 -3.66
N ALA A 176 -12.56 11.95 -3.88
CA ALA A 176 -13.34 13.19 -4.01
C ALA A 176 -14.31 13.13 -5.21
N ARG A 177 -13.88 12.55 -6.35
CA ARG A 177 -14.78 12.31 -7.51
C ARG A 177 -15.91 11.33 -7.16
N MET A 178 -15.62 10.29 -6.39
CA MET A 178 -16.65 9.34 -5.93
C MET A 178 -17.66 10.02 -4.98
N GLU A 179 -17.19 10.90 -4.10
CA GLU A 179 -18.05 11.69 -3.23
C GLU A 179 -18.91 12.71 -4.01
N ALA A 180 -18.37 13.25 -5.10
CA ALA A 180 -19.09 14.14 -6.01
C ALA A 180 -20.08 13.43 -6.93
N GLY A 181 -20.07 12.09 -6.95
CA GLY A 181 -20.93 11.29 -7.84
C GLY A 181 -20.42 11.24 -9.30
N GLU A 182 -19.18 11.60 -9.56
CA GLU A 182 -18.53 11.49 -10.87
C GLU A 182 -18.07 10.06 -11.15
N VAL A 183 -17.82 9.30 -10.10
CA VAL A 183 -17.45 7.87 -10.14
C VAL A 183 -18.41 7.11 -9.23
N GLU A 184 -18.89 5.98 -9.74
CA GLU A 184 -19.83 5.13 -9.03
C GLU A 184 -19.20 4.43 -7.82
N ARG A 185 -19.95 4.30 -6.73
CA ARG A 185 -19.51 3.64 -5.51
C ARG A 185 -19.56 2.11 -5.67
N PRO A 186 -18.48 1.37 -5.35
CA PRO A 186 -18.50 -0.09 -5.34
C PRO A 186 -19.15 -0.63 -4.05
N ASP A 187 -19.57 -1.90 -4.10
CA ASP A 187 -20.02 -2.66 -2.93
C ASP A 187 -18.85 -3.30 -2.18
N PHE A 188 -17.72 -3.53 -2.87
CA PHE A 188 -16.50 -4.12 -2.32
C PHE A 188 -15.26 -3.65 -3.10
N VAL A 189 -14.14 -3.52 -2.41
CA VAL A 189 -12.86 -3.07 -2.98
C VAL A 189 -11.78 -4.11 -2.74
N ILE A 190 -11.02 -4.44 -3.78
CA ILE A 190 -9.74 -5.13 -3.66
C ILE A 190 -8.63 -4.13 -4.02
N TYR A 191 -7.86 -3.72 -3.02
CA TYR A 191 -6.63 -2.98 -3.25
C TYR A 191 -5.51 -3.99 -3.52
N VAL A 192 -4.87 -3.89 -4.69
CA VAL A 192 -4.03 -4.96 -5.23
C VAL A 192 -2.57 -4.88 -4.75
N GLU A 193 -2.36 -4.68 -3.43
CA GLU A 193 -1.06 -4.75 -2.79
C GLU A 193 -0.51 -6.18 -2.71
N PRO A 194 0.83 -6.36 -2.75
CA PRO A 194 1.46 -7.67 -2.70
C PRO A 194 1.26 -8.36 -1.35
N THR A 195 0.49 -9.44 -1.37
CA THR A 195 0.15 -10.23 -0.18
C THR A 195 0.51 -11.71 -0.31
N GLN A 196 1.21 -12.10 -1.38
CA GLN A 196 1.38 -13.48 -1.78
C GLN A 196 0.01 -14.20 -1.93
N LEU A 197 -0.98 -13.47 -2.45
CA LEU A 197 -2.37 -13.93 -2.57
C LEU A 197 -3.03 -14.31 -1.23
N ALA A 198 -2.54 -13.83 -0.09
CA ALA A 198 -3.34 -13.82 1.14
C ALA A 198 -4.39 -12.70 1.08
N VAL A 199 -5.44 -12.79 1.87
CA VAL A 199 -6.50 -11.77 1.98
C VAL A 199 -6.29 -11.01 3.29
N TYR A 200 -6.04 -9.71 3.20
CA TYR A 200 -5.82 -8.85 4.36
C TYR A 200 -7.02 -7.93 4.61
N PRO A 201 -7.94 -8.29 5.51
CA PRO A 201 -9.08 -7.45 5.89
C PRO A 201 -8.74 -6.39 6.94
N ALA A 202 -7.51 -6.34 7.44
CA ALA A 202 -7.05 -5.38 8.43
C ALA A 202 -5.63 -4.91 8.13
N GLN A 203 -5.35 -3.64 8.42
CA GLN A 203 -4.03 -3.03 8.33
C GLN A 203 -3.68 -2.21 9.56
N ILE A 204 -2.38 -1.96 9.74
CA ILE A 204 -1.88 -1.03 10.76
C ILE A 204 -2.15 0.42 10.35
N GLY A 205 -2.18 1.33 11.35
CA GLY A 205 -1.98 2.75 11.15
C GLY A 205 -0.56 3.16 11.53
N PHE A 206 -0.15 4.35 11.11
CA PHE A 206 1.15 4.89 11.49
C PHE A 206 1.18 6.42 11.47
N PHE A 207 2.12 6.98 12.19
CA PHE A 207 2.64 8.32 11.92
C PHE A 207 4.14 8.38 12.19
N ILE A 208 4.78 9.34 11.54
CA ILE A 208 6.16 9.72 11.78
C ILE A 208 6.13 11.04 12.57
N THR A 209 6.98 11.14 13.59
CA THR A 209 7.15 12.37 14.35
C THR A 209 8.62 12.74 14.37
N ASP A 210 8.91 13.96 13.97
CA ASP A 210 10.20 14.58 14.19
C ASP A 210 10.13 15.51 15.42
N ILE A 211 11.07 15.35 16.35
CA ILE A 211 11.12 16.06 17.61
C ILE A 211 12.39 16.87 17.64
N THR A 212 12.27 18.19 17.69
CA THR A 212 13.40 19.12 17.86
C THR A 212 13.49 19.55 19.31
N ILE A 213 14.63 19.28 19.96
CA ILE A 213 14.92 19.69 21.31
C ILE A 213 15.98 20.78 21.23
N THR A 214 15.64 21.98 21.71
CA THR A 214 16.49 23.16 21.64
C THR A 214 16.83 23.65 23.04
N GLY A 215 18.11 23.65 23.35
CA GLY A 215 18.67 24.18 24.58
C GLY A 215 19.46 25.48 24.34
N ARG A 216 20.64 25.57 24.95
CA ARG A 216 21.54 26.73 24.81
C ARG A 216 22.99 26.31 24.85
N SER A 217 23.75 26.73 23.84
CA SER A 217 25.20 26.48 23.80
C SER A 217 25.94 27.23 24.91
N ALA A 218 27.03 26.61 25.41
CA ALA A 218 28.00 27.24 26.30
C ALA A 218 29.37 26.61 26.06
N TYR A 219 30.42 27.33 26.40
CA TYR A 219 31.76 26.80 26.33
C TYR A 219 31.94 25.62 27.30
N PHE A 220 32.62 24.56 26.86
CA PHE A 220 32.71 23.30 27.63
C PHE A 220 33.34 23.49 29.01
N GLY A 221 34.16 24.54 29.23
CA GLY A 221 34.79 24.87 30.53
C GLY A 221 33.83 25.50 31.54
N VAL A 222 32.66 25.94 31.14
CA VAL A 222 31.60 26.53 31.97
C VAL A 222 30.21 26.00 31.55
N PRO A 223 30.01 24.66 31.60
CA PRO A 223 28.84 24.00 31.05
C PRO A 223 27.54 24.39 31.77
N GLU A 224 27.61 24.88 32.99
CA GLU A 224 26.48 25.35 33.78
C GLU A 224 25.78 26.59 33.19
N LEU A 225 26.44 27.29 32.26
CA LEU A 225 25.85 28.42 31.53
C LEU A 225 25.03 27.96 30.32
N GLY A 226 25.16 26.69 29.92
CA GLY A 226 24.44 26.08 28.83
C GLY A 226 23.16 25.35 29.27
N LYS A 227 22.42 24.86 28.27
CA LYS A 227 21.27 23.95 28.40
C LYS A 227 21.48 22.81 27.42
N ASP A 228 21.76 21.64 27.95
CA ASP A 228 22.21 20.49 27.14
C ASP A 228 21.05 19.74 26.48
N ALA A 229 20.85 20.02 25.19
CA ALA A 229 19.81 19.38 24.39
C ALA A 229 20.05 17.88 24.21
N LEU A 230 21.30 17.41 24.17
CA LEU A 230 21.62 15.98 24.03
C LEU A 230 21.26 15.21 25.31
N ARG A 231 21.50 15.78 26.47
CA ARG A 231 21.09 15.19 27.75
C ARG A 231 19.55 15.14 27.86
N ALA A 232 18.89 16.20 27.43
CA ALA A 232 17.43 16.24 27.38
C ALA A 232 16.87 15.19 26.40
N SER A 233 17.50 15.00 25.23
CA SER A 233 17.13 13.95 24.28
C SER A 233 17.26 12.54 24.86
N HIS A 234 18.30 12.27 25.64
CA HIS A 234 18.44 10.98 26.31
C HIS A 234 17.28 10.73 27.29
N ALA A 235 16.84 11.74 28.05
CA ALA A 235 15.68 11.63 28.93
C ALA A 235 14.39 11.38 28.12
N ALA A 236 14.18 12.11 27.02
CA ALA A 236 13.06 11.92 26.10
C ALA A 236 13.05 10.50 25.51
N MET A 237 14.18 10.02 24.97
CA MET A 237 14.28 8.64 24.43
C MET A 237 13.95 7.59 25.49
N SER A 238 14.45 7.77 26.72
CA SER A 238 14.17 6.83 27.83
C SER A 238 12.67 6.77 28.17
N ALA A 239 12.00 7.92 28.14
CA ALA A 239 10.54 8.01 28.33
C ALA A 239 9.77 7.36 27.16
N LEU A 240 10.22 7.59 25.94
CA LEU A 240 9.62 7.01 24.74
C LEU A 240 9.73 5.48 24.72
N TRP A 241 10.87 4.88 25.06
CA TRP A 241 11.02 3.43 25.17
C TRP A 241 10.10 2.85 26.24
N LYS A 242 10.02 3.49 27.41
CA LYS A 242 9.10 3.08 28.46
C LYS A 242 7.64 3.20 28.00
N HIS A 243 7.31 4.27 27.27
CA HIS A 243 5.98 4.45 26.69
C HIS A 243 5.67 3.35 25.66
N SER A 244 6.64 2.96 24.82
CA SER A 244 6.50 1.85 23.87
C SER A 244 6.15 0.53 24.55
N GLU A 245 6.75 0.22 25.70
CA GLU A 245 6.41 -0.96 26.50
C GLU A 245 4.94 -0.89 26.99
N VAL A 246 4.52 0.27 27.47
CA VAL A 246 3.16 0.50 27.97
C VAL A 246 2.13 0.30 26.86
N ILE A 247 2.31 0.92 25.69
CA ILE A 247 1.34 0.79 24.59
C ILE A 247 1.32 -0.63 24.01
N SER A 248 2.48 -1.28 23.92
CA SER A 248 2.56 -2.67 23.44
C SER A 248 1.81 -3.67 24.36
N ALA A 249 1.73 -3.35 25.65
CA ALA A 249 1.01 -4.17 26.62
C ALA A 249 -0.50 -3.91 26.67
N ARG A 250 -1.01 -2.81 26.06
CA ARG A 250 -2.44 -2.43 26.15
C ARG A 250 -3.36 -3.41 25.44
N ALA A 251 -2.99 -3.81 24.23
CA ALA A 251 -3.82 -4.66 23.40
C ALA A 251 -2.99 -5.45 22.40
N GLU A 252 -3.53 -6.55 21.94
CA GLU A 252 -3.04 -7.34 20.83
C GLU A 252 -4.19 -7.58 19.85
N HIS A 253 -4.03 -7.14 18.62
CA HIS A 253 -4.98 -7.38 17.57
C HIS A 253 -4.69 -8.72 16.88
N ALA A 254 -5.72 -9.54 16.64
CA ALA A 254 -5.56 -10.92 16.16
C ALA A 254 -4.80 -11.00 14.82
N LEU A 255 -4.97 -10.01 13.94
CA LEU A 255 -4.37 -10.01 12.59
C LEU A 255 -3.11 -9.15 12.49
N VAL A 256 -3.04 -8.01 13.17
CA VAL A 256 -1.93 -7.05 13.00
C VAL A 256 -1.02 -6.92 14.24
N GLY A 257 -1.25 -7.76 15.27
CA GLY A 257 -0.37 -7.88 16.43
C GLY A 257 -0.47 -6.69 17.38
N ARG A 258 0.66 -6.18 17.87
CA ARG A 258 0.73 -5.14 18.91
C ARG A 258 1.16 -3.80 18.36
N SER A 259 0.74 -2.73 19.04
CA SER A 259 1.27 -1.39 18.87
C SER A 259 2.72 -1.29 19.35
N PHE A 260 3.50 -0.42 18.75
CA PHE A 260 4.85 -0.08 19.22
C PHE A 260 5.25 1.31 18.77
N LEU A 261 6.35 1.78 19.33
CA LEU A 261 7.06 2.98 18.92
C LEU A 261 8.51 2.60 18.63
N LEU A 262 9.03 3.06 17.50
CA LEU A 262 10.42 2.86 17.09
C LEU A 262 11.09 4.21 16.85
N ILE A 263 12.16 4.50 17.59
CA ILE A 263 13.04 5.65 17.31
C ILE A 263 13.91 5.27 16.12
N THR A 264 13.81 6.04 15.05
CA THR A 264 14.44 5.76 13.76
C THR A 264 15.61 6.68 13.45
N GLY A 265 15.70 7.81 14.14
CA GLY A 265 16.76 8.78 13.91
C GLY A 265 17.14 9.55 15.17
N LEU A 266 18.44 9.90 15.23
CA LEU A 266 19.01 10.79 16.25
C LEU A 266 20.10 11.60 15.58
N SER A 267 20.02 12.92 15.69
CA SER A 267 21.03 13.88 15.23
C SER A 267 21.24 14.96 16.27
N GLY A 268 22.46 15.38 16.49
CA GLY A 268 22.77 16.45 17.44
C GLY A 268 24.18 16.35 18.02
N GLY A 269 24.50 17.28 18.87
CA GLY A 269 25.79 17.37 19.55
C GLY A 269 26.49 18.70 19.37
N GLY A 270 27.62 18.87 20.06
CA GLY A 270 28.51 20.02 19.98
C GLY A 270 29.95 19.55 20.08
N TYR A 271 30.87 20.12 19.27
CA TYR A 271 32.24 19.66 19.23
C TYR A 271 33.03 20.04 20.53
N ILE A 272 32.99 21.32 20.90
CA ILE A 272 33.66 21.87 22.08
C ILE A 272 32.73 22.77 22.91
N ALA A 273 31.40 22.50 22.82
CA ALA A 273 30.39 23.30 23.49
C ALA A 273 29.27 22.38 24.03
N VAL A 274 28.50 22.89 24.97
CA VAL A 274 27.24 22.26 25.38
C VAL A 274 26.31 22.14 24.14
N PRO A 275 25.78 20.95 23.84
CA PRO A 275 24.87 20.76 22.68
C PRO A 275 23.65 21.66 22.78
N GLU A 276 23.44 22.50 21.76
CA GLU A 276 22.30 23.42 21.69
C GLU A 276 21.08 22.79 21.09
N LYS A 277 21.26 21.86 20.15
CA LYS A 277 20.15 21.23 19.39
C LYS A 277 20.32 19.73 19.30
N CYS A 278 19.22 19.03 19.42
CA CYS A 278 19.10 17.60 19.11
C CYS A 278 17.79 17.33 18.39
N GLU A 279 17.84 16.44 17.42
CA GLU A 279 16.68 16.03 16.62
C GLU A 279 16.49 14.52 16.75
N LEU A 280 15.25 14.09 16.99
CA LEU A 280 14.83 12.70 17.04
C LEU A 280 13.77 12.47 15.99
N SER A 281 13.81 11.33 15.32
CA SER A 281 12.72 10.84 14.48
C SER A 281 12.21 9.51 15.02
N LEU A 282 10.89 9.29 15.00
CA LEU A 282 10.27 8.05 15.41
C LEU A 282 9.08 7.68 14.52
N ILE A 283 8.77 6.40 14.50
CA ILE A 283 7.54 5.85 13.91
C ILE A 283 6.69 5.25 15.03
N ARG A 284 5.39 5.59 15.04
CA ARG A 284 4.36 4.99 15.89
C ARG A 284 3.44 4.11 15.06
N LYS A 285 3.44 2.80 15.33
CA LYS A 285 2.47 1.86 14.76
C LYS A 285 1.19 1.88 15.59
N LEU A 286 0.02 2.01 14.93
CA LEU A 286 -1.31 1.98 15.53
C LEU A 286 -2.07 0.71 15.12
N LEU A 287 -2.98 0.28 15.99
CA LEU A 287 -3.94 -0.79 15.71
C LEU A 287 -5.30 -0.19 15.28
N PRO A 288 -6.16 -0.97 14.60
CA PRO A 288 -7.56 -0.61 14.44
C PRO A 288 -8.20 -0.18 15.75
N GLY A 289 -8.94 0.95 15.73
CA GLY A 289 -9.55 1.55 16.90
C GLY A 289 -8.67 2.52 17.71
N GLU A 290 -7.36 2.61 17.45
CA GLU A 290 -6.51 3.66 18.07
C GLU A 290 -6.63 4.99 17.29
N SER A 291 -6.67 6.10 18.03
CA SER A 291 -6.71 7.46 17.47
C SER A 291 -5.30 8.02 17.29
N LEU A 292 -5.00 8.59 16.10
CA LEU A 292 -3.73 9.26 15.83
C LEU A 292 -3.54 10.47 16.75
N ASP A 293 -4.57 11.30 16.92
CA ASP A 293 -4.49 12.49 17.77
C ASP A 293 -4.18 12.13 19.23
N GLN A 294 -4.84 11.08 19.76
CA GLN A 294 -4.55 10.62 21.10
C GLN A 294 -3.14 10.06 21.23
N ALA A 295 -2.70 9.26 20.27
CA ALA A 295 -1.37 8.67 20.28
C ALA A 295 -0.26 9.74 20.15
N ALA A 296 -0.47 10.78 19.34
CA ALA A 296 0.43 11.92 19.24
C ALA A 296 0.50 12.69 20.57
N ALA A 297 -0.66 12.98 21.17
CA ALA A 297 -0.71 13.67 22.46
C ALA A 297 0.00 12.89 23.58
N GLU A 298 -0.11 11.55 23.58
CA GLU A 298 0.59 10.68 24.54
C GLU A 298 2.12 10.77 24.38
N ILE A 299 2.62 10.79 23.14
CA ILE A 299 4.04 10.94 22.82
C ILE A 299 4.54 12.32 23.27
N GLU A 300 3.81 13.38 22.93
CA GLU A 300 4.17 14.74 23.33
C GLU A 300 4.21 14.87 24.87
N ALA A 301 3.23 14.31 25.55
CA ALA A 301 3.19 14.32 27.03
C ALA A 301 4.37 13.54 27.63
N ALA A 302 4.72 12.37 27.06
CA ALA A 302 5.83 11.57 27.55
C ALA A 302 7.18 12.30 27.39
N VAL A 303 7.40 12.95 26.25
CA VAL A 303 8.62 13.71 25.98
C VAL A 303 8.71 14.95 26.85
N ARG A 304 7.66 15.78 26.89
CA ARG A 304 7.63 17.01 27.70
C ARG A 304 7.74 16.70 29.19
N GLY A 305 7.12 15.62 29.67
CA GLY A 305 7.18 15.19 31.05
C GLY A 305 8.54 14.62 31.50
N ALA A 306 9.42 14.27 30.54
CA ALA A 306 10.76 13.77 30.83
C ALA A 306 11.83 14.88 30.90
N ILE A 307 11.50 16.10 30.49
CA ILE A 307 12.42 17.25 30.42
C ILE A 307 12.00 18.25 31.49
N ASP A 308 12.72 18.22 32.60
CA ASP A 308 12.39 19.07 33.77
C ASP A 308 12.86 20.54 33.62
N ASP A 309 13.75 20.82 32.66
CA ASP A 309 14.32 22.17 32.48
C ASP A 309 13.36 23.04 31.60
N PRO A 310 12.76 24.10 32.16
CA PRO A 310 11.83 24.96 31.44
C PRO A 310 12.47 25.81 30.34
N ASP A 311 13.80 25.95 30.36
CA ASP A 311 14.56 26.69 29.35
C ASP A 311 14.88 25.83 28.12
N ILE A 312 14.52 24.57 28.12
CA ILE A 312 14.65 23.67 26.95
C ILE A 312 13.31 23.65 26.19
N ALA A 313 13.35 24.11 24.93
CA ALA A 313 12.20 24.05 24.06
C ALA A 313 12.07 22.67 23.38
N VAL A 314 10.83 22.22 23.17
CA VAL A 314 10.53 20.97 22.45
C VAL A 314 9.43 21.24 21.43
N ASP A 315 9.78 21.04 20.15
CA ASP A 315 8.87 21.17 19.01
C ASP A 315 8.63 19.82 18.34
N PHE A 316 7.41 19.61 17.86
CA PHE A 316 6.99 18.39 17.17
C PHE A 316 6.52 18.72 15.76
N SER A 317 6.86 17.87 14.79
CA SER A 317 6.31 17.92 13.45
C SER A 317 5.92 16.51 12.97
N TYR A 318 4.94 16.45 12.07
CA TYR A 318 4.34 15.21 11.56
C TYR A 318 4.40 15.23 10.02
N PRO A 319 5.51 14.78 9.40
CA PRO A 319 5.74 14.95 7.96
C PRO A 319 4.97 13.98 7.07
N ALA A 320 4.36 12.93 7.65
CA ALA A 320 3.84 11.80 6.88
C ALA A 320 2.30 11.78 6.79
N GLY A 321 1.65 12.93 6.62
CA GLY A 321 0.19 12.99 6.47
C GLY A 321 -0.34 12.20 5.27
N ARG A 322 -1.39 11.37 5.49
CA ARG A 322 -2.04 10.53 4.49
C ARG A 322 -3.55 10.82 4.47
N ASP A 323 -4.39 9.83 4.85
CA ASP A 323 -5.83 10.03 5.09
C ASP A 323 -6.11 10.88 6.36
N HIS A 324 -5.13 11.00 7.25
CA HIS A 324 -5.13 11.90 8.41
C HIS A 324 -3.94 12.87 8.34
N ALA A 325 -4.09 14.07 8.92
CA ALA A 325 -3.05 15.11 8.88
C ALA A 325 -1.72 14.67 9.53
N LEU A 326 -1.78 13.82 10.54
CA LEU A 326 -0.59 13.33 11.25
C LEU A 326 0.06 12.11 10.58
N GLY A 327 -0.70 11.32 9.81
CA GLY A 327 -0.22 10.06 9.24
C GLY A 327 -1.33 9.29 8.55
N GLY A 328 -1.24 7.95 8.59
CA GLY A 328 -2.23 7.03 8.05
C GLY A 328 -3.02 6.30 9.15
N THR A 329 -4.35 6.29 9.05
CA THR A 329 -5.19 5.57 10.03
C THR A 329 -5.11 4.07 9.80
N ALA A 330 -5.27 3.29 10.88
CA ALA A 330 -5.52 1.86 10.75
C ALA A 330 -6.94 1.63 10.23
N ALA A 331 -7.14 0.51 9.54
CA ALA A 331 -8.45 0.13 9.04
C ALA A 331 -8.67 -1.38 9.19
N GLU A 332 -9.91 -1.78 9.38
CA GLU A 332 -10.33 -3.17 9.37
C GLU A 332 -11.77 -3.32 8.91
N ILE A 333 -12.06 -4.47 8.30
CA ILE A 333 -13.41 -4.99 8.08
C ILE A 333 -13.55 -6.35 8.77
N ASP A 334 -14.77 -6.84 8.89
CA ASP A 334 -15.00 -8.16 9.47
C ASP A 334 -14.31 -9.26 8.65
N ALA A 335 -13.28 -9.88 9.23
CA ALA A 335 -12.54 -11.00 8.63
C ALA A 335 -13.42 -12.24 8.38
N GLY A 336 -14.57 -12.34 9.07
CA GLY A 336 -15.56 -13.39 8.88
C GLY A 336 -16.63 -13.07 7.83
N SER A 337 -16.55 -11.91 7.17
CA SER A 337 -17.55 -11.52 6.17
C SER A 337 -17.63 -12.50 4.99
N PRO A 338 -18.82 -12.66 4.37
CA PRO A 338 -18.99 -13.53 3.21
C PRO A 338 -18.05 -13.20 2.05
N GLU A 339 -17.77 -11.92 1.84
CA GLU A 339 -16.92 -11.44 0.76
C GLU A 339 -15.45 -11.85 0.98
N VAL A 340 -14.94 -11.70 2.20
CA VAL A 340 -13.59 -12.16 2.58
C VAL A 340 -13.47 -13.67 2.42
N ALA A 341 -14.45 -14.43 2.90
CA ALA A 341 -14.47 -15.89 2.76
C ALA A 341 -14.53 -16.32 1.29
N MET A 342 -15.33 -15.63 0.46
CA MET A 342 -15.46 -15.90 -0.97
C MET A 342 -14.14 -15.66 -1.73
N LEU A 343 -13.44 -14.54 -1.44
CA LEU A 343 -12.15 -14.24 -2.04
C LEU A 343 -11.09 -15.25 -1.59
N SER A 344 -11.01 -15.53 -0.30
CA SER A 344 -10.12 -16.56 0.27
C SER A 344 -10.29 -17.92 -0.41
N GLN A 345 -11.53 -18.35 -0.61
CA GLN A 345 -11.87 -19.59 -1.31
C GLN A 345 -11.49 -19.55 -2.81
N ALA A 346 -11.77 -18.44 -3.49
CA ALA A 346 -11.45 -18.29 -4.90
C ALA A 346 -9.93 -18.40 -5.12
N ILE A 347 -9.14 -17.71 -4.33
CA ILE A 347 -7.68 -17.76 -4.40
C ILE A 347 -7.15 -19.13 -4.00
N GLY A 348 -7.62 -19.73 -2.90
CA GLY A 348 -7.20 -21.06 -2.45
C GLY A 348 -7.51 -22.18 -3.45
N SER A 349 -8.59 -22.03 -4.24
CA SER A 349 -8.95 -22.94 -5.33
C SER A 349 -8.09 -22.73 -6.59
N ALA A 350 -7.58 -21.51 -6.81
CA ALA A 350 -6.66 -21.21 -7.90
C ALA A 350 -5.26 -21.77 -7.61
N LEU A 351 -4.75 -21.57 -6.38
CA LEU A 351 -3.44 -22.06 -5.94
C LEU A 351 -3.52 -22.57 -4.50
N SER A 352 -3.23 -23.83 -4.30
CA SER A 352 -3.23 -24.46 -2.97
C SER A 352 -2.24 -23.76 -2.03
N GLY A 353 -2.66 -23.53 -0.79
CA GLY A 353 -1.84 -22.85 0.22
C GLY A 353 -1.90 -21.31 0.17
N ARG A 354 -2.65 -20.75 -0.79
CA ARG A 354 -2.94 -19.31 -0.87
C ARG A 354 -4.37 -19.01 -0.37
N GLY A 355 -4.75 -17.75 -0.36
CA GLY A 355 -6.08 -17.32 0.13
C GLY A 355 -6.20 -17.30 1.65
N THR A 356 -5.12 -17.42 2.41
CA THR A 356 -5.15 -17.33 3.87
C THR A 356 -5.54 -15.94 4.33
N ILE A 357 -6.34 -15.83 5.40
CA ILE A 357 -6.74 -14.55 5.97
C ILE A 357 -5.67 -14.11 6.98
N GLN A 358 -5.10 -12.93 6.76
CA GLN A 358 -4.03 -12.36 7.57
C GLN A 358 -4.23 -10.83 7.70
N GLY A 359 -3.33 -10.13 8.40
CA GLY A 359 -3.33 -8.67 8.50
C GLY A 359 -2.14 -8.07 7.76
N ALA A 360 -2.34 -6.90 7.15
CA ALA A 360 -1.28 -6.16 6.50
C ALA A 360 -0.28 -5.61 7.53
N PRO A 361 1.01 -5.97 7.42
CA PRO A 361 2.05 -5.43 8.29
C PRO A 361 2.49 -4.00 7.88
N PHE A 362 1.88 -3.47 6.83
CA PHE A 362 2.13 -2.16 6.23
C PHE A 362 0.87 -1.29 6.31
N TRP A 363 1.04 -0.02 5.98
CA TRP A 363 -0.05 0.90 5.67
C TRP A 363 -0.13 1.11 4.16
N SER A 364 -1.32 1.11 3.61
CA SER A 364 -1.67 1.61 2.30
C SER A 364 -3.09 2.19 2.34
N GLU A 365 -3.70 2.48 1.22
CA GLU A 365 -4.78 3.45 1.08
C GLU A 365 -6.21 2.91 1.31
N SER A 366 -6.37 1.66 1.83
CA SER A 366 -7.71 1.14 2.15
C SER A 366 -8.51 2.01 3.14
N PRO A 367 -7.90 2.79 4.06
CA PRO A 367 -8.65 3.67 4.97
C PRO A 367 -9.53 4.69 4.26
N PHE A 368 -9.17 5.12 3.06
CA PHE A 368 -10.01 6.02 2.25
C PHE A 368 -11.36 5.38 1.90
N PHE A 369 -11.40 4.06 1.71
CA PHE A 369 -12.66 3.33 1.49
C PHE A 369 -13.33 2.95 2.79
N VAL A 370 -12.61 2.29 3.69
CA VAL A 370 -13.19 1.73 4.92
C VAL A 370 -13.62 2.83 5.88
N ASN A 371 -12.69 3.74 6.22
CA ASN A 371 -12.95 4.74 7.26
C ASN A 371 -13.72 5.96 6.75
N ARG A 372 -13.40 6.45 5.52
CA ARG A 372 -14.00 7.67 4.99
C ARG A 372 -15.30 7.41 4.24
N LEU A 373 -15.34 6.37 3.40
CA LEU A 373 -16.51 6.10 2.55
C LEU A 373 -17.45 5.04 3.13
N GLY A 374 -17.01 4.27 4.14
CA GLY A 374 -17.77 3.14 4.71
C GLY A 374 -17.94 1.99 3.72
N ILE A 375 -16.99 1.81 2.78
CA ILE A 375 -16.99 0.75 1.77
C ILE A 375 -15.99 -0.32 2.21
N PRO A 376 -16.38 -1.60 2.32
CA PRO A 376 -15.46 -2.66 2.71
C PRO A 376 -14.34 -2.84 1.67
N ALA A 377 -13.09 -2.90 2.15
CA ALA A 377 -11.90 -3.07 1.35
C ALA A 377 -10.95 -4.09 1.96
N VAL A 378 -10.25 -4.84 1.11
CA VAL A 378 -9.19 -5.78 1.49
C VAL A 378 -7.97 -5.58 0.60
N TYR A 379 -6.81 -6.07 1.06
CA TYR A 379 -5.64 -6.25 0.20
C TYR A 379 -5.57 -7.69 -0.28
N CYS A 380 -5.28 -7.88 -1.56
CA CYS A 380 -5.01 -9.20 -2.13
C CYS A 380 -4.36 -9.04 -3.50
N ALA A 381 -3.13 -9.52 -3.67
CA ALA A 381 -2.49 -9.65 -4.98
C ALA A 381 -1.31 -10.60 -4.94
N PRO A 382 -0.80 -11.04 -6.10
CA PRO A 382 0.48 -11.74 -6.19
C PRO A 382 1.64 -10.80 -5.85
N GLY A 383 2.74 -11.37 -5.37
CA GLY A 383 3.93 -10.64 -4.95
C GLY A 383 4.17 -10.70 -3.45
N ASP A 384 5.45 -10.66 -3.07
CA ASP A 384 5.89 -10.73 -1.69
C ASP A 384 6.38 -9.35 -1.22
N ILE A 385 5.68 -8.75 -0.28
CA ILE A 385 6.04 -7.43 0.28
C ILE A 385 7.47 -7.39 0.85
N ARG A 386 8.03 -8.52 1.25
CA ARG A 386 9.40 -8.59 1.77
C ARG A 386 10.48 -8.37 0.71
N ASN A 387 10.15 -8.54 -0.56
CA ASN A 387 11.02 -8.29 -1.69
C ASN A 387 10.84 -6.87 -2.26
N CYS A 388 9.72 -6.21 -1.95
CA CYS A 388 9.42 -4.86 -2.41
C CYS A 388 10.40 -3.84 -1.83
N HIS A 389 10.63 -2.72 -2.51
CA HIS A 389 11.60 -1.68 -2.18
C HIS A 389 13.06 -2.17 -2.12
N THR A 390 13.34 -3.39 -2.57
CA THR A 390 14.69 -3.94 -2.68
C THR A 390 15.07 -4.16 -4.14
N TYR A 391 16.34 -4.48 -4.41
CA TYR A 391 16.77 -4.93 -5.74
C TYR A 391 16.48 -6.42 -6.00
N ASN A 392 15.80 -7.12 -5.06
CA ASN A 392 15.35 -8.50 -5.23
C ASN A 392 13.87 -8.58 -5.63
N GLU A 393 13.26 -7.48 -6.05
CA GLU A 393 11.84 -7.44 -6.36
C GLU A 393 11.51 -8.28 -7.58
N HIS A 394 10.62 -9.26 -7.40
CA HIS A 394 10.15 -10.18 -8.43
C HIS A 394 8.81 -10.80 -8.01
N VAL A 395 8.13 -11.39 -8.99
CA VAL A 395 6.90 -12.17 -8.77
C VAL A 395 6.98 -13.50 -9.52
N GLU A 396 6.66 -14.59 -8.83
CA GLU A 396 6.59 -15.92 -9.41
C GLU A 396 5.46 -15.98 -10.45
N ILE A 397 5.77 -16.51 -11.65
CA ILE A 397 4.78 -16.61 -12.74
C ILE A 397 3.59 -17.46 -12.34
N GLU A 398 3.83 -18.57 -11.60
CA GLU A 398 2.75 -19.43 -11.10
C GLU A 398 1.79 -18.64 -10.19
N GLU A 399 2.33 -17.84 -9.27
CA GLU A 399 1.53 -17.03 -8.36
C GLU A 399 0.75 -15.92 -9.11
N PHE A 400 1.40 -15.26 -10.08
CA PHE A 400 0.75 -14.27 -10.92
C PHE A 400 -0.45 -14.86 -11.69
N LEU A 401 -0.26 -16.00 -12.38
CA LEU A 401 -1.33 -16.66 -13.14
C LEU A 401 -2.43 -17.21 -12.23
N ALA A 402 -2.08 -17.67 -11.03
CA ALA A 402 -3.07 -18.04 -10.03
C ALA A 402 -3.91 -16.85 -9.55
N GLY A 403 -3.29 -15.68 -9.41
CA GLY A 403 -3.99 -14.43 -9.15
C GLY A 403 -5.03 -14.10 -10.23
N VAL A 404 -4.66 -14.24 -11.51
CA VAL A 404 -5.57 -14.06 -12.65
C VAL A 404 -6.79 -14.98 -12.54
N ILE A 405 -6.58 -16.28 -12.29
CA ILE A 405 -7.68 -17.25 -12.14
C ILE A 405 -8.53 -16.94 -10.91
N GLY A 406 -7.89 -16.65 -9.78
CA GLY A 406 -8.58 -16.38 -8.51
C GLY A 406 -9.45 -15.12 -8.58
N PHE A 407 -8.94 -14.05 -9.18
CA PHE A 407 -9.71 -12.82 -9.37
C PHE A 407 -10.86 -13.01 -10.35
N ALA A 408 -10.67 -13.74 -11.47
CA ALA A 408 -11.74 -14.07 -12.39
C ALA A 408 -12.86 -14.88 -11.70
N ALA A 409 -12.47 -15.87 -10.88
CA ALA A 409 -13.44 -16.66 -10.12
C ALA A 409 -14.17 -15.82 -9.06
N PHE A 410 -13.47 -14.90 -8.39
CA PHE A 410 -14.08 -13.99 -7.43
C PHE A 410 -15.05 -13.01 -8.13
N MET A 411 -14.66 -12.39 -9.25
CA MET A 411 -15.55 -11.54 -10.06
C MET A 411 -16.85 -12.27 -10.41
N ALA A 412 -16.74 -13.51 -10.94
CA ALA A 412 -17.91 -14.30 -11.33
C ALA A 412 -18.85 -14.60 -10.15
N ARG A 413 -18.30 -14.87 -8.96
CA ARG A 413 -19.09 -15.17 -7.77
C ARG A 413 -19.69 -13.93 -7.11
N PHE A 414 -18.87 -12.87 -6.97
CA PHE A 414 -19.27 -11.66 -6.27
C PHE A 414 -20.25 -10.81 -7.09
N CYS A 415 -19.92 -10.58 -8.36
CA CYS A 415 -20.77 -9.82 -9.27
C CYS A 415 -21.96 -10.62 -9.79
N GLY A 416 -21.92 -11.96 -9.66
CA GLY A 416 -22.89 -12.87 -10.27
C GLY A 416 -22.65 -13.04 -11.77
N THR A 417 -23.22 -14.08 -12.35
CA THR A 417 -23.17 -14.37 -13.79
C THR A 417 -24.57 -14.45 -14.38
N VAL A 418 -24.70 -14.15 -15.66
CA VAL A 418 -25.91 -14.43 -16.43
C VAL A 418 -25.71 -15.74 -17.20
N ASP A 419 -26.77 -16.57 -17.28
CA ASP A 419 -26.80 -17.84 -18.01
C ASP A 419 -26.78 -17.61 -19.52
#